data_a1d6cccd85936ed5c847ba904b854381
#
_entry.id   a1d6cccd85936ed5c847ba904b854381
#
_cell.length_a   1.000
_cell.length_b   1.000
_cell.length_c   1.000
_cell.angle_alpha   90.00
_cell.angle_beta   90.00
_cell.angle_gamma   90.00
#
_symmetry.space_group_name_H-M   'P 1'
#
loop_
_entity.id
_entity.type
_entity.pdbx_description
1 polymer ?
#
loop_
_entity_poly.entity_id
_entity_poly.type
_entity_poly.pdbx_seq_one_letter_code
_entity_poly.pdbx_strand_id
1 'polypeptide(L)'
;MRRREISITEFPMPDPIPMEGKLLNSILADANFMPDLMRIVKAEFFSSMENRKVWETLVEMYRTGENIELYTVFPKVDRKNLIDNIMSAETTFGQGILQLGCALMETYIKREAYNKAVKVLQSVETGAPLEAVTGLFSDFNKEIEDKLSNDGMRSSVEIANVLADDIQSGKIQRVPTPFASLNYYLYGGFGSGNLIILAARPSVGKTTIALQMAQCASISGRKACFFSLEMTAQELVQRLIVGTGLVSTLEIVTQNVNWENYERAVSMAVHPNLKINDRAKTLEEICTRITLEVQSGNCQIAFVDYLTLIRYADCQKTQAQIIGEITARLKSVAKECNIPVVLLSQLNRDSAKEGRSPQLYDLKDSGSIEQDADVVVMLERPKDDMGTEEEDKIDMWVRKNRGGKRAKDTPIHLIGNSNYSDFQEEGVRIQYDPHAEDDPTPVDEPQPVNTDLFDNQEDF
;
A
#
# COMPACT_ATOMS: atom_id res chain seq x y z
N MET A 1 59.50 9.72 -23.44
CA MET A 1 58.17 9.06 -23.44
C MET A 1 57.16 9.99 -24.10
N ARG A 2 56.70 9.69 -25.33
CA ARG A 2 55.62 10.46 -25.97
C ARG A 2 54.33 10.19 -25.24
N ARG A 3 53.71 11.24 -24.63
CA ARG A 3 52.35 11.15 -24.13
C ARG A 3 51.46 10.77 -25.30
N ARG A 4 50.79 9.62 -25.25
CA ARG A 4 49.67 9.33 -26.14
C ARG A 4 48.56 10.32 -25.73
N GLU A 5 48.22 11.26 -26.58
CA GLU A 5 46.99 12.01 -26.48
C GLU A 5 45.85 11.01 -26.68
N ILE A 6 45.18 10.66 -25.61
CA ILE A 6 43.95 9.85 -25.67
C ILE A 6 42.85 10.79 -26.10
N SER A 7 42.41 10.69 -27.35
CA SER A 7 41.24 11.43 -27.80
C SER A 7 39.98 10.80 -27.22
N ILE A 8 39.11 11.62 -26.62
CA ILE A 8 37.79 11.21 -26.05
C ILE A 8 36.94 10.53 -27.15
N THR A 9 37.16 10.83 -28.41
CA THR A 9 36.48 10.24 -29.57
C THR A 9 36.83 8.76 -29.83
N GLU A 10 37.81 8.19 -29.12
CA GLU A 10 38.18 6.77 -29.24
C GLU A 10 37.24 5.84 -28.41
N PHE A 11 36.37 6.38 -27.59
CA PHE A 11 35.40 5.60 -26.79
C PHE A 11 34.00 5.84 -27.36
N PRO A 12 33.47 4.93 -28.22
CA PRO A 12 32.13 5.11 -28.75
C PRO A 12 31.07 5.00 -27.62
N MET A 13 30.17 5.96 -27.59
CA MET A 13 29.02 5.93 -26.68
C MET A 13 28.08 4.79 -27.08
N PRO A 14 27.57 3.99 -26.17
CA PRO A 14 26.57 2.96 -26.48
C PRO A 14 25.35 3.55 -27.17
N ASP A 15 24.97 2.98 -28.33
CA ASP A 15 23.74 3.35 -29.03
C ASP A 15 22.54 2.55 -28.49
N PRO A 16 21.61 3.15 -27.79
CA PRO A 16 20.46 2.44 -27.21
C PRO A 16 19.27 2.32 -28.16
N ILE A 17 19.27 3.00 -29.33
CA ILE A 17 18.09 3.07 -30.22
C ILE A 17 17.56 1.69 -30.62
N PRO A 18 18.40 0.71 -31.00
CA PRO A 18 17.92 -0.63 -31.33
C PRO A 18 17.26 -1.35 -30.16
N MET A 19 17.77 -1.13 -28.95
CA MET A 19 17.22 -1.71 -27.72
C MET A 19 15.89 -1.06 -27.34
N GLU A 20 15.78 0.26 -27.50
CA GLU A 20 14.54 1.02 -27.30
C GLU A 20 13.44 0.50 -28.21
N GLY A 21 13.70 0.33 -29.50
CA GLY A 21 12.76 -0.23 -30.46
C GLY A 21 12.32 -1.64 -30.10
N LYS A 22 13.28 -2.50 -29.70
CA LYS A 22 13.00 -3.87 -29.28
C LYS A 22 12.12 -3.93 -28.04
N LEU A 23 12.36 -3.07 -27.03
CA LEU A 23 11.52 -2.99 -25.84
C LEU A 23 10.11 -2.55 -26.18
N LEU A 24 9.94 -1.46 -26.93
CA LEU A 24 8.63 -0.93 -27.31
C LEU A 24 7.84 -1.92 -28.17
N ASN A 25 8.48 -2.61 -29.12
CA ASN A 25 7.81 -3.64 -29.91
C ASN A 25 7.35 -4.82 -29.04
N SER A 26 8.16 -5.22 -28.08
CA SER A 26 7.82 -6.30 -27.15
C SER A 26 6.62 -5.96 -26.26
N ILE A 27 6.48 -4.69 -25.83
CA ILE A 27 5.34 -4.19 -25.08
C ILE A 27 4.07 -4.18 -25.94
N LEU A 28 4.18 -3.78 -27.22
CA LEU A 28 3.05 -3.81 -28.15
C LEU A 28 2.56 -5.24 -28.43
N ALA A 29 3.45 -6.23 -28.31
CA ALA A 29 3.11 -7.64 -28.44
C ALA A 29 2.52 -8.24 -27.16
N ASP A 30 2.95 -7.77 -25.98
CA ASP A 30 2.46 -8.23 -24.67
C ASP A 30 2.48 -7.10 -23.65
N ALA A 31 1.36 -6.39 -23.54
CA ALA A 31 1.19 -5.25 -22.64
C ALA A 31 1.06 -5.64 -21.15
N ASN A 32 0.97 -6.92 -20.81
CA ASN A 32 0.84 -7.38 -19.41
C ASN A 32 2.06 -7.01 -18.56
N PHE A 33 3.22 -6.76 -19.18
CA PHE A 33 4.43 -6.34 -18.50
C PHE A 33 4.52 -4.82 -18.22
N MET A 34 3.54 -4.02 -18.67
CA MET A 34 3.54 -2.56 -18.42
C MET A 34 3.66 -2.18 -16.96
N PRO A 35 2.93 -2.80 -15.99
CA PRO A 35 3.04 -2.43 -14.58
C PRO A 35 4.47 -2.56 -14.03
N ASP A 36 5.15 -3.64 -14.38
CA ASP A 36 6.50 -3.91 -13.88
C ASP A 36 7.54 -3.05 -14.60
N LEU A 37 7.36 -2.83 -15.91
CA LEU A 37 8.23 -1.95 -16.68
C LEU A 37 8.13 -0.50 -16.25
N MET A 38 6.95 0.00 -15.89
CA MET A 38 6.76 1.36 -15.38
C MET A 38 7.52 1.63 -14.07
N ARG A 39 7.90 0.58 -13.33
CA ARG A 39 8.75 0.68 -12.14
C ARG A 39 10.22 0.78 -12.49
N ILE A 40 10.64 0.14 -13.58
CA ILE A 40 12.04 0.02 -13.99
C ILE A 40 12.41 1.11 -14.98
N VAL A 41 11.55 1.37 -15.97
CA VAL A 41 11.83 2.23 -17.11
C VAL A 41 11.21 3.61 -16.96
N LYS A 42 12.04 4.65 -17.09
CA LYS A 42 11.62 6.05 -17.11
C LYS A 42 11.73 6.62 -18.53
N ALA A 43 10.92 7.62 -18.84
CA ALA A 43 10.93 8.29 -20.15
C ALA A 43 12.31 8.87 -20.50
N GLU A 44 13.06 9.32 -19.49
CA GLU A 44 14.41 9.88 -19.66
C GLU A 44 15.47 8.86 -20.12
N PHE A 45 15.20 7.55 -19.99
CA PHE A 45 16.13 6.48 -20.42
C PHE A 45 16.20 6.37 -21.94
N PHE A 46 15.14 6.78 -22.63
CA PHE A 46 15.10 6.81 -24.09
C PHE A 46 15.94 7.96 -24.63
N SER A 47 16.81 7.65 -25.59
CA SER A 47 17.65 8.63 -26.29
C SER A 47 16.92 9.24 -27.49
N SER A 48 16.10 8.42 -28.18
CA SER A 48 15.24 8.91 -29.25
C SER A 48 14.03 9.64 -28.67
N MET A 49 13.83 10.91 -29.10
CA MET A 49 12.63 11.66 -28.70
C MET A 49 11.34 11.00 -29.17
N GLU A 50 11.38 10.37 -30.33
CA GLU A 50 10.24 9.66 -30.91
C GLU A 50 9.91 8.41 -30.07
N ASN A 51 10.88 7.59 -29.72
CA ASN A 51 10.69 6.42 -28.86
C ASN A 51 10.23 6.80 -27.45
N ARG A 52 10.76 7.90 -26.91
CA ARG A 52 10.34 8.47 -25.64
C ARG A 52 8.84 8.84 -25.66
N LYS A 53 8.37 9.51 -26.72
CA LYS A 53 6.95 9.85 -26.87
C LYS A 53 6.07 8.59 -26.96
N VAL A 54 6.54 7.54 -27.65
CA VAL A 54 5.81 6.27 -27.69
C VAL A 54 5.69 5.68 -26.27
N TRP A 55 6.79 5.64 -25.52
CA TRP A 55 6.75 5.18 -24.13
C TRP A 55 5.78 6.00 -23.26
N GLU A 56 5.85 7.32 -23.32
CA GLU A 56 4.96 8.21 -22.58
C GLU A 56 3.48 7.96 -22.95
N THR A 57 3.20 7.74 -24.24
CA THR A 57 1.85 7.40 -24.72
C THR A 57 1.38 6.05 -24.17
N LEU A 58 2.23 5.01 -24.17
CA LEU A 58 1.88 3.70 -23.62
C LEU A 58 1.61 3.77 -22.11
N VAL A 59 2.41 4.55 -21.38
CA VAL A 59 2.21 4.79 -19.93
C VAL A 59 0.87 5.51 -19.68
N GLU A 60 0.53 6.52 -20.49
CA GLU A 60 -0.74 7.24 -20.37
C GLU A 60 -1.93 6.33 -20.67
N MET A 61 -1.87 5.56 -21.75
CA MET A 61 -2.91 4.59 -22.12
C MET A 61 -3.12 3.55 -21.02
N TYR A 62 -2.03 3.03 -20.46
CA TYR A 62 -2.13 2.09 -19.34
C TYR A 62 -2.81 2.73 -18.11
N ARG A 63 -2.44 3.97 -17.76
CA ARG A 63 -3.02 4.70 -16.61
C ARG A 63 -4.51 5.03 -16.80
N THR A 64 -4.92 5.31 -18.03
CA THR A 64 -6.33 5.60 -18.37
C THR A 64 -7.17 4.34 -18.58
N GLY A 65 -6.56 3.15 -18.53
CA GLY A 65 -7.24 1.88 -18.77
C GLY A 65 -7.59 1.64 -20.24
N GLU A 66 -6.95 2.36 -21.15
CA GLU A 66 -7.07 2.13 -22.58
C GLU A 66 -6.33 0.86 -22.98
N ASN A 67 -6.88 0.12 -23.92
CA ASN A 67 -6.25 -1.10 -24.44
C ASN A 67 -5.00 -0.75 -25.25
N ILE A 68 -3.85 -1.35 -24.88
CA ILE A 68 -2.58 -1.14 -25.58
C ILE A 68 -2.49 -2.17 -26.70
N GLU A 69 -2.95 -1.80 -27.87
CA GLU A 69 -2.85 -2.58 -29.10
C GLU A 69 -2.37 -1.69 -30.23
N LEU A 70 -1.79 -2.29 -31.25
CA LEU A 70 -1.18 -1.56 -32.36
C LEU A 70 -2.12 -0.53 -32.99
N TYR A 71 -3.40 -0.89 -33.18
CA TYR A 71 -4.38 -0.01 -33.82
C TYR A 71 -4.82 1.17 -32.90
N THR A 72 -4.72 1.02 -31.57
CA THR A 72 -5.05 2.10 -30.61
C THR A 72 -3.86 3.04 -30.40
N VAL A 73 -2.63 2.53 -30.52
CA VAL A 73 -1.39 3.32 -30.40
C VAL A 73 -1.09 4.09 -31.69
N PHE A 74 -1.37 3.49 -32.85
CA PHE A 74 -1.03 4.03 -34.17
C PHE A 74 -1.50 5.48 -34.45
N PRO A 75 -2.70 5.92 -34.04
CA PRO A 75 -3.13 7.31 -34.24
C PRO A 75 -2.49 8.31 -33.28
N LYS A 76 -1.84 7.88 -32.20
CA LYS A 76 -1.33 8.72 -31.12
C LYS A 76 0.19 9.01 -31.23
N VAL A 77 0.90 8.29 -32.09
CA VAL A 77 2.35 8.38 -32.22
C VAL A 77 2.79 8.61 -33.66
N ASP A 78 4.08 8.93 -33.86
CA ASP A 78 4.65 9.08 -35.20
C ASP A 78 4.65 7.73 -35.91
N ARG A 79 3.88 7.64 -37.01
CA ARG A 79 3.72 6.41 -37.80
C ARG A 79 5.01 5.92 -38.42
N LYS A 80 5.86 6.83 -38.85
CA LYS A 80 7.12 6.49 -39.49
C LYS A 80 8.07 5.84 -38.49
N ASN A 81 8.24 6.46 -37.34
CA ASN A 81 9.06 5.89 -36.26
C ASN A 81 8.51 4.51 -35.79
N LEU A 82 7.18 4.41 -35.63
CA LEU A 82 6.55 3.14 -35.21
C LEU A 82 6.85 2.01 -36.19
N ILE A 83 6.77 2.26 -37.50
CA ILE A 83 6.99 1.23 -38.52
C ILE A 83 8.48 0.95 -38.69
N ASP A 84 9.28 1.99 -38.89
CA ASP A 84 10.69 1.84 -39.32
C ASP A 84 11.62 1.38 -38.17
N ASN A 85 11.36 1.83 -36.94
CA ASN A 85 12.24 1.59 -35.79
C ASN A 85 11.69 0.63 -34.75
N ILE A 86 10.38 0.63 -34.52
CA ILE A 86 9.78 -0.19 -33.46
C ILE A 86 9.31 -1.53 -34.01
N MET A 87 8.41 -1.54 -34.99
CA MET A 87 7.87 -2.79 -35.54
C MET A 87 8.90 -3.60 -36.32
N SER A 88 9.95 -2.96 -36.85
CA SER A 88 11.06 -3.67 -37.51
C SER A 88 12.03 -4.32 -36.52
N ALA A 89 11.99 -3.94 -35.23
CA ALA A 89 12.86 -4.51 -34.22
C ALA A 89 12.37 -5.92 -33.82
N GLU A 90 13.31 -6.76 -33.37
CA GLU A 90 12.99 -8.09 -32.87
C GLU A 90 12.06 -7.98 -31.64
N THR A 91 11.13 -8.91 -31.51
CA THR A 91 10.24 -9.03 -30.35
C THR A 91 10.80 -10.01 -29.33
N THR A 92 10.77 -9.64 -28.06
CA THR A 92 11.12 -10.51 -26.94
C THR A 92 9.85 -10.81 -26.13
N PHE A 93 9.77 -12.00 -25.53
CA PHE A 93 8.58 -12.45 -24.81
C PHE A 93 8.89 -12.81 -23.35
N GLY A 94 7.86 -12.78 -22.52
CA GLY A 94 7.94 -13.19 -21.11
C GLY A 94 8.94 -12.35 -20.30
N GLN A 95 9.68 -12.98 -19.40
CA GLN A 95 10.67 -12.32 -18.53
C GLN A 95 11.77 -11.56 -19.29
N GLY A 96 12.03 -11.90 -20.55
CA GLY A 96 12.97 -11.19 -21.39
C GLY A 96 12.61 -9.72 -21.61
N ILE A 97 11.33 -9.36 -21.51
CA ILE A 97 10.86 -7.96 -21.62
C ILE A 97 11.37 -7.12 -20.44
N LEU A 98 11.32 -7.67 -19.22
CA LEU A 98 11.84 -6.99 -18.03
C LEU A 98 13.38 -6.87 -18.09
N GLN A 99 14.06 -7.88 -18.61
CA GLN A 99 15.51 -7.83 -18.82
C GLN A 99 15.90 -6.72 -19.82
N LEU A 100 15.10 -6.48 -20.87
CA LEU A 100 15.32 -5.36 -21.79
C LEU A 100 15.13 -4.01 -21.07
N GLY A 101 14.13 -3.88 -20.19
CA GLY A 101 13.93 -2.69 -19.36
C GLY A 101 15.15 -2.39 -18.47
N CYS A 102 15.68 -3.43 -17.79
CA CYS A 102 16.90 -3.30 -16.98
C CYS A 102 18.12 -2.93 -17.83
N ALA A 103 18.29 -3.55 -18.99
CA ALA A 103 19.40 -3.25 -19.90
C ALA A 103 19.32 -1.82 -20.46
N LEU A 104 18.12 -1.29 -20.71
CA LEU A 104 17.91 0.11 -21.12
C LEU A 104 18.34 1.07 -20.01
N MET A 105 17.94 0.80 -18.77
CA MET A 105 18.36 1.55 -17.57
C MET A 105 19.89 1.55 -17.44
N GLU A 106 20.53 0.38 -17.52
CA GLU A 106 21.98 0.25 -17.44
C GLU A 106 22.68 1.07 -18.53
N THR A 107 22.16 1.02 -19.75
CA THR A 107 22.70 1.78 -20.88
C THR A 107 22.56 3.28 -20.67
N TYR A 108 21.43 3.74 -20.11
CA TYR A 108 21.25 5.13 -19.74
C TYR A 108 22.27 5.59 -18.69
N ILE A 109 22.49 4.81 -17.63
CA ILE A 109 23.48 5.11 -16.59
C ILE A 109 24.88 5.21 -17.18
N LYS A 110 25.26 4.28 -18.07
CA LYS A 110 26.55 4.33 -18.77
C LYS A 110 26.71 5.60 -19.60
N ARG A 111 25.66 6.05 -20.26
CA ARG A 111 25.67 7.30 -21.06
C ARG A 111 25.81 8.53 -20.16
N GLU A 112 25.08 8.58 -19.04
CA GLU A 112 25.21 9.68 -18.08
C GLU A 112 26.61 9.72 -17.47
N ALA A 113 27.19 8.57 -17.12
CA ALA A 113 28.58 8.46 -16.67
C ALA A 113 29.56 9.02 -17.70
N TYR A 114 29.38 8.65 -18.98
CA TYR A 114 30.22 9.16 -20.07
C TYR A 114 30.09 10.68 -20.20
N ASN A 115 28.86 11.23 -20.23
CA ASN A 115 28.65 12.65 -20.37
C ASN A 115 29.26 13.46 -19.20
N LYS A 116 29.19 12.94 -17.98
CA LYS A 116 29.80 13.56 -16.79
C LYS A 116 31.33 13.49 -16.84
N ALA A 117 31.87 12.34 -17.25
CA ALA A 117 33.35 12.21 -17.44
C ALA A 117 33.87 13.23 -18.46
N VAL A 118 33.16 13.43 -19.56
CA VAL A 118 33.50 14.47 -20.55
C VAL A 118 33.47 15.87 -19.91
N LYS A 119 32.45 16.20 -19.14
CA LYS A 119 32.37 17.48 -18.43
C LYS A 119 33.51 17.70 -17.43
N VAL A 120 33.89 16.67 -16.68
CA VAL A 120 35.03 16.71 -15.77
C VAL A 120 36.34 16.98 -16.53
N LEU A 121 36.57 16.26 -17.64
CA LEU A 121 37.77 16.47 -18.46
C LEU A 121 37.80 17.88 -19.03
N GLN A 122 36.68 18.41 -19.55
CA GLN A 122 36.58 19.79 -20.03
C GLN A 122 36.87 20.81 -18.93
N SER A 123 36.37 20.59 -17.69
CA SER A 123 36.65 21.45 -16.56
C SER A 123 38.13 21.47 -16.17
N VAL A 124 38.81 20.32 -16.24
CA VAL A 124 40.25 20.21 -16.00
C VAL A 124 41.02 20.94 -17.08
N GLU A 125 40.68 20.76 -18.37
CA GLU A 125 41.31 21.43 -19.49
C GLU A 125 41.18 22.94 -19.47
N THR A 126 40.02 23.46 -19.00
CA THR A 126 39.77 24.90 -18.85
C THR A 126 40.38 25.52 -17.59
N GLY A 127 41.06 24.70 -16.76
CA GLY A 127 41.72 25.17 -15.54
C GLY A 127 40.74 25.55 -14.41
N ALA A 128 39.60 24.89 -14.36
CA ALA A 128 38.61 25.13 -13.29
C ALA A 128 39.19 24.87 -11.88
N PRO A 129 38.74 25.58 -10.84
CA PRO A 129 39.17 25.34 -9.45
C PRO A 129 38.92 23.90 -9.02
N LEU A 130 39.79 23.34 -8.17
CA LEU A 130 39.69 21.96 -7.70
C LEU A 130 38.34 21.65 -7.05
N GLU A 131 37.76 22.60 -6.33
CA GLU A 131 36.44 22.50 -5.69
C GLU A 131 35.31 22.31 -6.72
N ALA A 132 35.39 22.96 -7.86
CA ALA A 132 34.41 22.78 -8.94
C ALA A 132 34.51 21.38 -9.58
N VAL A 133 35.72 20.87 -9.75
CA VAL A 133 35.96 19.52 -10.30
C VAL A 133 35.51 18.45 -9.31
N THR A 134 35.83 18.59 -8.03
CA THR A 134 35.39 17.66 -6.97
C THR A 134 33.88 17.69 -6.78
N GLY A 135 33.25 18.87 -6.91
CA GLY A 135 31.78 19.03 -6.89
C GLY A 135 31.09 18.21 -7.98
N LEU A 136 31.59 18.23 -9.21
CA LEU A 136 31.06 17.43 -10.30
C LEU A 136 31.07 15.91 -10.05
N PHE A 137 32.10 15.41 -9.36
CA PHE A 137 32.19 14.00 -8.94
C PHE A 137 31.18 13.68 -7.84
N SER A 138 31.04 14.56 -6.83
CA SER A 138 30.10 14.38 -5.75
C SER A 138 28.65 14.37 -6.26
N ASP A 139 28.29 15.32 -7.11
CA ASP A 139 26.97 15.41 -7.71
C ASP A 139 26.65 14.18 -8.59
N PHE A 140 27.67 13.69 -9.30
CA PHE A 140 27.52 12.49 -10.12
C PHE A 140 27.27 11.23 -9.26
N ASN A 141 28.05 11.03 -8.20
CA ASN A 141 27.86 9.89 -7.31
C ASN A 141 26.49 9.92 -6.67
N LYS A 142 26.04 11.07 -6.17
CA LYS A 142 24.72 11.23 -5.61
C LYS A 142 23.60 10.96 -6.60
N GLU A 143 23.73 11.45 -7.84
CA GLU A 143 22.73 11.22 -8.90
C GLU A 143 22.66 9.75 -9.33
N ILE A 144 23.79 9.03 -9.37
CA ILE A 144 23.82 7.59 -9.63
C ILE A 144 23.23 6.83 -8.44
N GLU A 145 23.61 7.17 -7.22
CA GLU A 145 23.06 6.55 -6.00
C GLU A 145 21.55 6.73 -5.92
N ASP A 146 21.01 7.91 -6.22
CA ASP A 146 19.58 8.17 -6.28
C ASP A 146 18.88 7.36 -7.38
N LYS A 147 19.54 7.07 -8.49
CA LYS A 147 18.99 6.28 -9.61
C LYS A 147 19.14 4.78 -9.40
N LEU A 148 20.25 4.33 -8.80
CA LEU A 148 20.51 2.93 -8.44
C LEU A 148 19.78 2.53 -7.14
N SER A 149 19.50 3.47 -6.24
CA SER A 149 18.78 3.19 -4.99
C SER A 149 17.33 2.74 -5.22
N ASN A 150 16.82 2.80 -6.43
CA ASN A 150 15.64 2.05 -6.83
C ASN A 150 15.87 0.53 -6.93
N ASP A 151 17.10 0.04 -6.82
CA ASP A 151 17.45 -1.38 -7.01
C ASP A 151 17.95 -2.08 -5.73
N GLY A 152 17.42 -1.69 -4.59
CA GLY A 152 17.18 -2.64 -3.50
C GLY A 152 18.25 -2.82 -2.45
N MET A 153 19.53 -2.51 -2.63
CA MET A 153 20.55 -2.70 -1.58
C MET A 153 21.04 -1.35 -1.03
N ARG A 154 20.63 -1.04 0.20
CA ARG A 154 21.13 0.11 0.97
C ARG A 154 22.08 -0.34 2.07
N SER A 155 23.10 0.45 2.39
CA SER A 155 23.90 0.19 3.58
C SER A 155 23.04 0.38 4.85
N SER A 156 23.36 -0.36 5.91
CA SER A 156 22.69 -0.19 7.20
C SER A 156 22.85 1.23 7.78
N VAL A 157 23.96 1.90 7.45
CA VAL A 157 24.21 3.29 7.88
C VAL A 157 23.29 4.27 7.18
N GLU A 158 23.10 4.14 5.85
CA GLU A 158 22.13 4.97 5.11
C GLU A 158 20.71 4.78 5.62
N ILE A 159 20.31 3.53 5.87
CA ILE A 159 18.99 3.21 6.43
C ILE A 159 18.82 3.83 7.81
N ALA A 160 19.86 3.77 8.66
CA ALA A 160 19.84 4.37 10.00
C ALA A 160 19.71 5.90 9.95
N ASN A 161 20.41 6.57 9.02
CA ASN A 161 20.31 8.01 8.83
C ASN A 161 18.91 8.43 8.37
N VAL A 162 18.34 7.74 7.37
CA VAL A 162 16.97 8.00 6.90
C VAL A 162 15.96 7.77 8.04
N LEU A 163 16.13 6.71 8.82
CA LEU A 163 15.28 6.45 9.98
C LEU A 163 15.38 7.55 11.03
N ALA A 164 16.58 8.06 11.30
CA ALA A 164 16.79 9.19 12.23
C ALA A 164 16.09 10.46 11.73
N ASP A 165 16.19 10.77 10.43
CA ASP A 165 15.52 11.91 9.81
C ASP A 165 13.99 11.75 9.86
N ASP A 166 13.47 10.55 9.63
CA ASP A 166 12.03 10.25 9.70
C ASP A 166 11.50 10.37 11.14
N ILE A 167 12.29 9.96 12.15
CA ILE A 167 11.95 10.15 13.56
C ILE A 167 11.91 11.64 13.90
N GLN A 168 12.97 12.40 13.57
CA GLN A 168 13.07 13.83 13.87
C GLN A 168 12.00 14.67 13.18
N SER A 169 11.63 14.29 11.97
CA SER A 169 10.60 14.99 11.18
C SER A 169 9.16 14.52 11.47
N GLY A 170 8.95 13.57 12.39
CA GLY A 170 7.64 13.03 12.71
C GLY A 170 6.95 12.28 11.56
N LYS A 171 7.71 11.80 10.58
CA LYS A 171 7.18 11.08 9.41
C LYS A 171 6.73 9.65 9.72
N ILE A 172 7.23 9.06 10.82
CA ILE A 172 6.79 7.73 11.27
C ILE A 172 5.39 7.87 11.85
N GLN A 173 4.40 7.77 10.98
CA GLN A 173 3.02 7.92 11.39
C GLN A 173 2.30 6.58 11.28
N ARG A 174 1.49 6.29 12.31
CA ARG A 174 0.59 5.15 12.31
C ARG A 174 -0.83 5.61 12.00
N VAL A 175 -1.65 4.71 11.47
CA VAL A 175 -3.06 5.00 11.20
C VAL A 175 -3.88 4.51 12.41
N PRO A 176 -4.49 5.41 13.19
CA PRO A 176 -5.22 5.04 14.39
C PRO A 176 -6.50 4.27 14.04
N THR A 177 -6.94 3.44 14.98
CA THR A 177 -8.25 2.77 14.96
C THR A 177 -9.17 3.40 15.99
N PRO A 178 -10.49 3.17 15.94
CA PRO A 178 -11.41 3.69 16.96
C PRO A 178 -11.29 2.96 18.31
N PHE A 179 -10.44 1.95 18.41
CA PHE A 179 -10.29 1.09 19.59
C PHE A 179 -8.96 1.39 20.30
N ALA A 180 -9.05 1.98 21.48
CA ALA A 180 -7.88 2.44 22.25
C ALA A 180 -6.95 1.28 22.64
N SER A 181 -7.50 0.15 23.08
CA SER A 181 -6.71 -1.04 23.42
C SER A 181 -6.02 -1.65 22.21
N LEU A 182 -6.67 -1.64 21.04
CA LEU A 182 -6.03 -2.10 19.80
C LEU A 182 -4.86 -1.16 19.44
N ASN A 183 -5.06 0.16 19.53
CA ASN A 183 -3.99 1.14 19.30
C ASN A 183 -2.83 0.95 20.28
N TYR A 184 -3.11 0.62 21.55
CA TYR A 184 -2.06 0.32 22.53
C TYR A 184 -1.21 -0.88 22.11
N TYR A 185 -1.82 -1.98 21.65
CA TYR A 185 -1.07 -3.15 21.15
C TYR A 185 -0.27 -2.83 19.88
N LEU A 186 -0.79 -1.93 19.03
CA LEU A 186 -0.19 -1.56 17.76
C LEU A 186 0.73 -0.33 17.85
N TYR A 187 1.07 0.15 19.05
CA TYR A 187 1.87 1.38 19.26
C TYR A 187 1.32 2.61 18.51
N GLY A 188 0.01 2.85 18.64
CA GLY A 188 -0.69 4.00 18.06
C GLY A 188 -1.47 3.71 16.78
N GLY A 189 -1.55 2.46 16.31
CA GLY A 189 -2.35 2.08 15.15
C GLY A 189 -1.61 1.25 14.11
N PHE A 190 -2.18 1.15 12.91
CA PHE A 190 -1.62 0.34 11.82
C PHE A 190 -0.34 0.98 11.27
N GLY A 191 0.72 0.18 11.15
CA GLY A 191 2.01 0.60 10.61
C GLY A 191 2.07 0.54 9.09
N SER A 192 2.81 1.47 8.48
CA SER A 192 3.07 1.46 7.04
C SER A 192 3.74 0.16 6.60
N GLY A 193 3.42 -0.31 5.40
CA GLY A 193 3.96 -1.55 4.84
C GLY A 193 3.40 -2.83 5.46
N ASN A 194 2.46 -2.75 6.42
CA ASN A 194 1.87 -3.91 7.07
C ASN A 194 0.68 -4.46 6.30
N LEU A 195 0.58 -5.80 6.24
CA LEU A 195 -0.64 -6.50 5.90
C LEU A 195 -1.35 -6.91 7.19
N ILE A 196 -2.55 -6.39 7.39
CA ILE A 196 -3.40 -6.65 8.55
C ILE A 196 -4.54 -7.57 8.11
N ILE A 197 -4.73 -8.66 8.81
CA ILE A 197 -5.87 -9.56 8.58
C ILE A 197 -6.91 -9.28 9.67
N LEU A 198 -8.12 -8.92 9.25
CA LEU A 198 -9.30 -8.85 10.12
C LEU A 198 -10.20 -10.04 9.79
N ALA A 199 -10.27 -11.02 10.69
CA ALA A 199 -10.97 -12.26 10.46
C ALA A 199 -12.16 -12.45 11.41
N ALA A 200 -13.26 -12.96 10.87
CA ALA A 200 -14.45 -13.28 11.66
C ALA A 200 -15.26 -14.39 10.99
N ARG A 201 -16.17 -15.04 11.75
CA ARG A 201 -17.24 -15.83 11.16
C ARG A 201 -18.25 -14.91 10.44
N PRO A 202 -19.03 -15.47 9.50
CA PRO A 202 -20.13 -14.72 8.89
C PRO A 202 -21.04 -14.08 9.94
N SER A 203 -21.53 -12.88 9.68
CA SER A 203 -22.49 -12.15 10.52
C SER A 203 -21.99 -11.68 11.89
N VAL A 204 -20.70 -11.80 12.21
CA VAL A 204 -20.12 -11.29 13.47
C VAL A 204 -19.96 -9.77 13.48
N GLY A 205 -19.92 -9.11 12.31
CA GLY A 205 -19.74 -7.65 12.25
C GLY A 205 -18.40 -7.20 11.64
N LYS A 206 -17.68 -8.11 10.96
CA LYS A 206 -16.38 -7.85 10.34
C LYS A 206 -16.35 -6.59 9.48
N THR A 207 -17.25 -6.48 8.51
CA THR A 207 -17.37 -5.32 7.59
C THR A 207 -17.69 -4.04 8.36
N THR A 208 -18.54 -4.11 9.38
CA THR A 208 -18.90 -2.96 10.25
C THR A 208 -17.67 -2.42 10.97
N ILE A 209 -16.89 -3.29 11.63
CA ILE A 209 -15.67 -2.90 12.33
C ILE A 209 -14.61 -2.34 11.35
N ALA A 210 -14.43 -2.97 10.19
CA ALA A 210 -13.51 -2.46 9.16
C ALA A 210 -13.93 -1.07 8.65
N LEU A 211 -15.24 -0.87 8.48
CA LEU A 211 -15.79 0.41 8.03
C LEU A 211 -15.61 1.51 9.09
N GLN A 212 -15.82 1.19 10.38
CA GLN A 212 -15.51 2.10 11.49
C GLN A 212 -14.02 2.46 11.56
N MET A 213 -13.12 1.48 11.33
CA MET A 213 -11.67 1.75 11.24
C MET A 213 -11.34 2.68 10.07
N ALA A 214 -11.96 2.49 8.90
CA ALA A 214 -11.78 3.33 7.74
C ALA A 214 -12.32 4.76 7.96
N GLN A 215 -13.46 4.88 8.62
CA GLN A 215 -14.04 6.16 9.01
C GLN A 215 -13.13 6.89 10.01
N CYS A 216 -12.69 6.22 11.08
CA CYS A 216 -11.77 6.78 12.06
C CYS A 216 -10.47 7.28 11.40
N ALA A 217 -9.89 6.50 10.49
CA ALA A 217 -8.73 6.93 9.73
C ALA A 217 -9.02 8.21 8.93
N SER A 218 -10.20 8.30 8.27
CA SER A 218 -10.57 9.45 7.47
C SER A 218 -10.79 10.72 8.29
N ILE A 219 -11.42 10.59 9.46
CA ILE A 219 -11.67 11.69 10.41
C ILE A 219 -10.34 12.19 11.01
N SER A 220 -9.39 11.28 11.29
CA SER A 220 -8.04 11.64 11.76
C SER A 220 -7.14 12.25 10.66
N GLY A 221 -7.71 12.67 9.53
CA GLY A 221 -6.99 13.30 8.43
C GLY A 221 -6.26 12.34 7.49
N ARG A 222 -6.40 11.01 7.67
CA ARG A 222 -5.81 10.03 6.77
C ARG A 222 -6.74 9.75 5.60
N LYS A 223 -6.17 9.55 4.41
CA LYS A 223 -6.94 9.17 3.22
C LYS A 223 -7.09 7.66 3.16
N ALA A 224 -8.32 7.18 3.32
CA ALA A 224 -8.67 5.77 3.35
C ALA A 224 -9.37 5.35 2.05
N CYS A 225 -8.97 4.20 1.51
CA CYS A 225 -9.63 3.56 0.37
C CYS A 225 -10.26 2.23 0.83
N PHE A 226 -11.55 2.05 0.57
CA PHE A 226 -12.29 0.84 0.91
C PHE A 226 -12.76 0.13 -0.36
N PHE A 227 -12.25 -1.08 -0.59
CA PHE A 227 -12.62 -1.94 -1.72
C PHE A 227 -13.62 -2.98 -1.23
N SER A 228 -14.86 -2.89 -1.71
CA SER A 228 -15.93 -3.80 -1.34
C SER A 228 -16.25 -4.74 -2.50
N LEU A 229 -16.16 -6.05 -2.26
CA LEU A 229 -16.54 -7.07 -3.22
C LEU A 229 -17.90 -7.69 -2.92
N GLU A 230 -18.41 -7.50 -1.70
CA GLU A 230 -19.68 -8.08 -1.24
C GLU A 230 -20.82 -7.06 -1.29
N MET A 231 -20.56 -5.82 -0.87
CA MET A 231 -21.58 -4.79 -0.70
C MET A 231 -21.38 -3.64 -1.67
N THR A 232 -22.47 -2.98 -2.04
CA THR A 232 -22.41 -1.74 -2.82
C THR A 232 -21.90 -0.56 -1.99
N ALA A 233 -21.31 0.43 -2.66
CA ALA A 233 -20.87 1.66 -2.00
C ALA A 233 -22.01 2.37 -1.27
N GLN A 234 -23.22 2.32 -1.84
CA GLN A 234 -24.42 2.91 -1.23
C GLN A 234 -24.77 2.22 0.09
N GLU A 235 -24.75 0.89 0.16
CA GLU A 235 -25.02 0.15 1.41
C GLU A 235 -24.00 0.43 2.49
N LEU A 236 -22.71 0.57 2.11
CA LEU A 236 -21.65 0.93 3.07
C LEU A 236 -21.84 2.34 3.62
N VAL A 237 -22.14 3.32 2.78
CA VAL A 237 -22.44 4.69 3.22
C VAL A 237 -23.68 4.72 4.11
N GLN A 238 -24.74 3.96 3.77
CA GLN A 238 -25.92 3.81 4.61
C GLN A 238 -25.55 3.28 5.99
N ARG A 239 -24.67 2.27 6.10
CA ARG A 239 -24.20 1.75 7.39
C ARG A 239 -23.46 2.80 8.22
N LEU A 240 -22.62 3.62 7.58
CA LEU A 240 -21.95 4.74 8.26
C LEU A 240 -22.96 5.75 8.82
N ILE A 241 -23.97 6.13 8.04
CA ILE A 241 -25.03 7.07 8.46
C ILE A 241 -25.82 6.50 9.62
N VAL A 242 -26.26 5.25 9.52
CA VAL A 242 -27.01 4.56 10.59
C VAL A 242 -26.14 4.40 11.85
N GLY A 243 -24.83 4.17 11.70
CA GLY A 243 -23.87 4.06 12.80
C GLY A 243 -23.81 5.32 13.71
N THR A 244 -24.24 6.48 13.23
CA THR A 244 -24.30 7.70 14.07
C THR A 244 -25.39 7.65 15.15
N GLY A 245 -26.36 6.75 15.05
CA GLY A 245 -27.50 6.67 15.96
C GLY A 245 -28.59 7.74 15.76
N LEU A 246 -28.41 8.63 14.78
CA LEU A 246 -29.39 9.70 14.50
C LEU A 246 -30.50 9.25 13.54
N VAL A 247 -30.24 8.25 12.71
CA VAL A 247 -31.18 7.71 11.72
C VAL A 247 -31.10 6.19 11.78
N SER A 248 -32.24 5.51 11.84
CA SER A 248 -32.29 4.06 11.83
C SER A 248 -32.40 3.47 10.41
N THR A 249 -32.04 2.22 10.25
CA THR A 249 -32.25 1.48 9.00
C THR A 249 -33.74 1.47 8.60
N LEU A 250 -34.64 1.33 9.59
CA LEU A 250 -36.09 1.28 9.34
C LEU A 250 -36.58 2.60 8.72
N GLU A 251 -36.17 3.76 9.27
CA GLU A 251 -36.52 5.07 8.71
C GLU A 251 -36.10 5.22 7.25
N ILE A 252 -34.88 4.77 6.92
CA ILE A 252 -34.36 4.82 5.55
C ILE A 252 -35.19 3.92 4.61
N VAL A 253 -35.43 2.66 5.01
CA VAL A 253 -36.18 1.68 4.19
C VAL A 253 -37.63 2.08 4.01
N THR A 254 -38.27 2.64 5.04
CA THR A 254 -39.65 3.11 4.96
C THR A 254 -39.78 4.51 4.36
N GLN A 255 -38.66 5.16 3.99
CA GLN A 255 -38.62 6.53 3.46
C GLN A 255 -39.22 7.57 4.38
N ASN A 256 -39.29 7.30 5.70
CA ASN A 256 -39.82 8.19 6.71
C ASN A 256 -38.70 8.77 7.57
N VAL A 257 -37.80 9.51 6.90
CA VAL A 257 -36.58 10.03 7.52
C VAL A 257 -36.77 11.47 7.98
N ASN A 258 -36.32 11.78 9.20
CA ASN A 258 -36.14 13.17 9.61
C ASN A 258 -34.90 13.73 8.89
N TRP A 259 -35.13 14.67 7.97
CA TRP A 259 -34.06 15.20 7.12
C TRP A 259 -33.00 16.01 7.90
N GLU A 260 -33.36 16.69 8.96
CA GLU A 260 -32.40 17.38 9.83
C GLU A 260 -31.45 16.38 10.52
N ASN A 261 -32.00 15.30 11.05
CA ASN A 261 -31.18 14.22 11.62
C ASN A 261 -30.32 13.54 10.55
N TYR A 262 -30.84 13.36 9.34
CA TYR A 262 -30.10 12.76 8.24
C TYR A 262 -28.91 13.64 7.83
N GLU A 263 -29.09 14.94 7.65
CA GLU A 263 -28.01 15.87 7.31
C GLU A 263 -26.93 15.91 8.40
N ARG A 264 -27.32 15.91 9.66
CA ARG A 264 -26.40 15.79 10.79
C ARG A 264 -25.65 14.46 10.76
N ALA A 265 -26.34 13.34 10.54
CA ALA A 265 -25.75 12.02 10.44
C ALA A 265 -24.73 11.96 9.29
N VAL A 266 -25.06 12.51 8.12
CA VAL A 266 -24.14 12.61 6.98
C VAL A 266 -22.90 13.42 7.33
N SER A 267 -23.07 14.59 7.98
CA SER A 267 -21.93 15.44 8.37
C SER A 267 -20.98 14.76 9.36
N MET A 268 -21.50 13.88 10.22
CA MET A 268 -20.71 13.13 11.20
C MET A 268 -20.07 11.87 10.60
N ALA A 269 -20.77 11.18 9.70
CA ALA A 269 -20.40 9.85 9.23
C ALA A 269 -19.55 9.86 7.94
N VAL A 270 -19.81 10.81 7.05
CA VAL A 270 -19.23 10.83 5.71
C VAL A 270 -18.11 11.86 5.63
N HIS A 271 -16.92 11.39 5.30
CA HIS A 271 -15.74 12.24 5.22
C HIS A 271 -15.11 12.16 3.81
N PRO A 272 -14.67 13.30 3.21
CA PRO A 272 -14.09 13.32 1.86
C PRO A 272 -12.81 12.50 1.72
N ASN A 273 -12.13 12.20 2.83
CA ASN A 273 -10.94 11.36 2.85
C ASN A 273 -11.24 9.85 2.79
N LEU A 274 -12.51 9.42 2.86
CA LEU A 274 -12.91 8.03 2.67
C LEU A 274 -13.43 7.83 1.24
N LYS A 275 -12.70 7.04 0.45
CA LYS A 275 -13.11 6.62 -0.89
C LYS A 275 -13.54 5.17 -0.88
N ILE A 276 -14.67 4.87 -1.51
CA ILE A 276 -15.23 3.50 -1.62
C ILE A 276 -15.22 3.07 -3.08
N ASN A 277 -14.74 1.85 -3.34
CA ASN A 277 -14.75 1.22 -4.65
C ASN A 277 -15.46 -0.15 -4.54
N ASP A 278 -16.60 -0.29 -5.23
CA ASP A 278 -17.39 -1.52 -5.31
C ASP A 278 -17.33 -2.18 -6.70
N ARG A 279 -16.44 -1.70 -7.58
CA ARG A 279 -16.33 -2.14 -8.98
C ARG A 279 -15.16 -3.08 -9.22
N ALA A 280 -14.02 -2.85 -8.56
CA ALA A 280 -12.85 -3.72 -8.69
C ALA A 280 -13.16 -5.12 -8.15
N LYS A 281 -12.89 -6.17 -8.95
CA LYS A 281 -13.24 -7.56 -8.60
C LYS A 281 -12.07 -8.52 -8.71
N THR A 282 -11.03 -8.15 -9.44
CA THR A 282 -9.81 -8.97 -9.56
C THR A 282 -8.70 -8.43 -8.67
N LEU A 283 -7.75 -9.29 -8.33
CA LEU A 283 -6.58 -8.91 -7.53
C LEU A 283 -5.78 -7.79 -8.21
N GLU A 284 -5.59 -7.90 -9.52
CA GLU A 284 -4.83 -6.95 -10.33
C GLU A 284 -5.52 -5.57 -10.36
N GLU A 285 -6.84 -5.52 -10.51
CA GLU A 285 -7.62 -4.27 -10.47
C GLU A 285 -7.49 -3.58 -9.10
N ILE A 286 -7.60 -4.36 -8.01
CA ILE A 286 -7.46 -3.84 -6.63
C ILE A 286 -6.05 -3.29 -6.42
N CYS A 287 -5.02 -4.08 -6.72
CA CYS A 287 -3.62 -3.68 -6.54
C CYS A 287 -3.28 -2.43 -7.37
N THR A 288 -3.67 -2.42 -8.65
CA THR A 288 -3.45 -1.28 -9.54
C THR A 288 -4.15 -0.03 -9.00
N ARG A 289 -5.40 -0.15 -8.56
CA ARG A 289 -6.15 0.98 -8.03
C ARG A 289 -5.53 1.51 -6.74
N ILE A 290 -5.11 0.64 -5.81
CA ILE A 290 -4.38 1.05 -4.59
C ILE A 290 -3.14 1.86 -4.99
N THR A 291 -2.32 1.34 -5.90
CA THR A 291 -1.08 1.99 -6.34
C THR A 291 -1.36 3.38 -6.95
N LEU A 292 -2.35 3.50 -7.82
CA LEU A 292 -2.73 4.77 -8.45
C LEU A 292 -3.24 5.80 -7.42
N GLU A 293 -4.09 5.38 -6.46
CA GLU A 293 -4.60 6.28 -5.43
C GLU A 293 -3.48 6.73 -4.46
N VAL A 294 -2.50 5.86 -4.17
CA VAL A 294 -1.32 6.23 -3.38
C VAL A 294 -0.44 7.23 -4.14
N GLN A 295 -0.12 6.97 -5.41
CA GLN A 295 0.68 7.88 -6.24
C GLN A 295 0.02 9.25 -6.42
N SER A 296 -1.32 9.29 -6.46
CA SER A 296 -2.11 10.53 -6.50
C SER A 296 -2.23 11.20 -5.12
N GLY A 297 -1.62 10.65 -4.09
CA GLY A 297 -1.72 11.15 -2.72
C GLY A 297 -3.12 11.01 -2.11
N ASN A 298 -3.94 10.08 -2.59
CA ASN A 298 -5.34 9.89 -2.19
C ASN A 298 -5.59 8.61 -1.37
N CYS A 299 -4.54 7.84 -1.05
CA CYS A 299 -4.63 6.64 -0.24
C CYS A 299 -3.44 6.54 0.71
N GLN A 300 -3.70 6.42 2.00
CA GLN A 300 -2.73 6.20 3.07
C GLN A 300 -3.03 4.93 3.85
N ILE A 301 -4.19 4.34 3.65
CA ILE A 301 -4.61 3.03 4.14
C ILE A 301 -5.64 2.43 3.19
N ALA A 302 -5.53 1.15 2.91
CA ALA A 302 -6.48 0.43 2.06
C ALA A 302 -7.17 -0.70 2.85
N PHE A 303 -8.49 -0.85 2.65
CA PHE A 303 -9.31 -1.94 3.17
C PHE A 303 -9.83 -2.77 2.00
N VAL A 304 -9.81 -4.10 2.11
CA VAL A 304 -10.30 -5.02 1.08
C VAL A 304 -11.28 -6.02 1.70
N ASP A 305 -12.54 -5.93 1.37
CA ASP A 305 -13.63 -6.76 1.91
C ASP A 305 -14.26 -7.60 0.80
N TYR A 306 -14.04 -8.91 0.70
CA TYR A 306 -13.20 -9.78 1.48
C TYR A 306 -12.48 -10.81 0.59
N LEU A 307 -11.46 -11.45 1.15
CA LEU A 307 -10.47 -12.30 0.48
C LEU A 307 -11.04 -13.33 -0.51
N THR A 308 -12.08 -14.10 -0.12
CA THR A 308 -12.56 -15.21 -0.94
C THR A 308 -13.46 -14.80 -2.11
N LEU A 309 -13.83 -13.51 -2.21
CA LEU A 309 -14.57 -12.97 -3.36
C LEU A 309 -13.65 -12.37 -4.43
N ILE A 310 -12.35 -12.23 -4.14
CA ILE A 310 -11.38 -11.75 -5.11
C ILE A 310 -11.30 -12.78 -6.24
N ARG A 311 -11.63 -12.36 -7.46
CA ARG A 311 -11.54 -13.23 -8.65
C ARG A 311 -10.08 -13.40 -9.03
N TYR A 312 -9.72 -14.64 -9.28
CA TYR A 312 -8.40 -15.05 -9.75
C TYR A 312 -8.53 -15.76 -11.11
N ALA A 313 -7.68 -15.41 -12.06
CA ALA A 313 -7.81 -15.86 -13.44
C ALA A 313 -7.46 -17.34 -13.67
N ASP A 314 -6.64 -17.95 -12.79
CA ASP A 314 -6.13 -19.29 -12.97
C ASP A 314 -7.01 -20.35 -12.29
N CYS A 315 -7.78 -21.06 -13.10
CA CYS A 315 -8.70 -22.11 -12.65
C CYS A 315 -8.02 -23.45 -12.27
N GLN A 316 -6.69 -23.58 -12.43
CA GLN A 316 -5.98 -24.83 -12.15
C GLN A 316 -5.42 -24.90 -10.71
N LYS A 317 -5.41 -23.79 -9.98
CA LYS A 317 -4.86 -23.68 -8.62
C LYS A 317 -5.87 -24.09 -7.56
N THR A 318 -5.37 -24.66 -6.48
CA THR A 318 -6.19 -24.92 -5.29
C THR A 318 -6.55 -23.62 -4.59
N GLN A 319 -7.65 -23.62 -3.81
CA GLN A 319 -8.08 -22.44 -3.04
C GLN A 319 -6.96 -21.91 -2.14
N ALA A 320 -6.21 -22.79 -1.48
CA ALA A 320 -5.09 -22.42 -0.61
C ALA A 320 -3.96 -21.70 -1.39
N GLN A 321 -3.65 -22.15 -2.60
CA GLN A 321 -2.66 -21.51 -3.47
C GLN A 321 -3.13 -20.11 -3.91
N ILE A 322 -4.40 -19.98 -4.30
CA ILE A 322 -4.98 -18.68 -4.69
C ILE A 322 -4.93 -17.70 -3.52
N ILE A 323 -5.32 -18.13 -2.33
CA ILE A 323 -5.27 -17.31 -1.12
C ILE A 323 -3.84 -16.87 -0.82
N GLY A 324 -2.85 -17.78 -0.92
CA GLY A 324 -1.44 -17.46 -0.74
C GLY A 324 -0.93 -16.41 -1.71
N GLU A 325 -1.31 -16.49 -2.98
CA GLU A 325 -0.91 -15.49 -3.97
C GLU A 325 -1.58 -14.13 -3.73
N ILE A 326 -2.84 -14.12 -3.32
CA ILE A 326 -3.56 -12.88 -2.96
C ILE A 326 -2.87 -12.20 -1.78
N THR A 327 -2.57 -12.94 -0.70
CA THR A 327 -1.94 -12.37 0.49
C THR A 327 -0.52 -11.90 0.22
N ALA A 328 0.29 -12.68 -0.50
CA ALA A 328 1.63 -12.29 -0.91
C ALA A 328 1.62 -11.03 -1.78
N ARG A 329 0.70 -10.93 -2.75
CA ARG A 329 0.59 -9.77 -3.63
C ARG A 329 0.14 -8.51 -2.88
N LEU A 330 -0.88 -8.60 -2.02
CA LEU A 330 -1.32 -7.47 -1.18
C LEU A 330 -0.23 -7.04 -0.18
N LYS A 331 0.54 -7.99 0.37
CA LYS A 331 1.71 -7.68 1.21
C LYS A 331 2.80 -6.93 0.43
N SER A 332 3.04 -7.33 -0.84
CA SER A 332 3.97 -6.63 -1.73
C SER A 332 3.53 -5.19 -1.96
N VAL A 333 2.24 -4.99 -2.32
CA VAL A 333 1.65 -3.66 -2.53
C VAL A 333 1.73 -2.80 -1.26
N ALA A 334 1.44 -3.36 -0.07
CA ALA A 334 1.58 -2.65 1.19
C ALA A 334 3.00 -2.12 1.39
N LYS A 335 4.02 -2.95 1.13
CA LYS A 335 5.45 -2.56 1.22
C LYS A 335 5.86 -1.56 0.15
N GLU A 336 5.50 -1.80 -1.11
CA GLU A 336 5.86 -0.96 -2.26
C GLU A 336 5.25 0.44 -2.15
N CYS A 337 3.99 0.51 -1.71
CA CYS A 337 3.27 1.76 -1.50
C CYS A 337 3.54 2.40 -0.13
N ASN A 338 4.22 1.69 0.78
CA ASN A 338 4.46 2.10 2.17
C ASN A 338 3.19 2.51 2.93
N ILE A 339 2.10 1.77 2.77
CA ILE A 339 0.82 1.97 3.46
C ILE A 339 0.36 0.69 4.15
N PRO A 340 -0.45 0.76 5.22
CA PRO A 340 -1.14 -0.42 5.74
C PRO A 340 -2.25 -0.87 4.79
N VAL A 341 -2.37 -2.19 4.63
CA VAL A 341 -3.48 -2.84 3.91
C VAL A 341 -4.21 -3.77 4.86
N VAL A 342 -5.49 -3.54 5.06
CA VAL A 342 -6.39 -4.36 5.89
C VAL A 342 -7.20 -5.27 4.98
N LEU A 343 -6.94 -6.56 5.08
CA LEU A 343 -7.64 -7.60 4.31
C LEU A 343 -8.61 -8.35 5.22
N LEU A 344 -9.88 -8.35 4.83
CA LEU A 344 -10.91 -9.06 5.56
C LEU A 344 -10.96 -10.53 5.14
N SER A 345 -11.02 -11.44 6.11
CA SER A 345 -11.04 -12.89 5.90
C SER A 345 -12.16 -13.55 6.70
N GLN A 346 -12.54 -14.76 6.28
CA GLN A 346 -13.50 -15.58 7.03
C GLN A 346 -12.79 -16.67 7.82
N LEU A 347 -13.31 -16.94 9.03
CA LEU A 347 -12.88 -18.07 9.84
C LEU A 347 -13.62 -19.35 9.47
N ASN A 348 -12.95 -20.49 9.65
CA ASN A 348 -13.56 -21.81 9.56
C ASN A 348 -14.64 -21.99 10.66
N ARG A 349 -15.58 -22.89 10.42
CA ARG A 349 -16.68 -23.17 11.37
C ARG A 349 -16.25 -24.01 12.59
N ASP A 350 -15.04 -24.54 12.59
CA ASP A 350 -14.62 -25.55 13.58
C ASP A 350 -14.35 -24.98 14.97
N SER A 351 -13.81 -23.73 15.06
CA SER A 351 -13.61 -23.04 16.36
C SER A 351 -14.91 -22.92 17.18
N ALA A 352 -16.05 -22.67 16.48
CA ALA A 352 -17.34 -22.55 17.14
C ALA A 352 -17.85 -23.87 17.72
N LYS A 353 -17.55 -25.00 17.09
CA LYS A 353 -17.96 -26.33 17.55
C LYS A 353 -17.20 -26.74 18.82
N GLU A 354 -15.97 -26.26 18.96
CA GLU A 354 -15.09 -26.59 20.09
C GLU A 354 -15.29 -25.66 21.30
N GLY A 355 -16.07 -24.59 21.18
CA GLY A 355 -16.37 -23.64 22.27
C GLY A 355 -15.15 -22.88 22.78
N ARG A 356 -14.09 -22.75 21.98
CA ARG A 356 -12.86 -22.03 22.30
C ARG A 356 -12.71 -20.74 21.51
N SER A 357 -11.91 -19.83 22.03
CA SER A 357 -11.55 -18.61 21.30
C SER A 357 -10.81 -18.89 19.96
N PRO A 358 -11.02 -18.08 18.93
CA PRO A 358 -10.44 -18.30 17.61
C PRO A 358 -8.91 -18.23 17.66
N GLN A 359 -8.24 -19.14 16.93
CA GLN A 359 -6.79 -19.27 16.83
C GLN A 359 -6.33 -19.11 15.38
N LEU A 360 -5.02 -18.88 15.14
CA LEU A 360 -4.47 -18.67 13.81
C LEU A 360 -4.82 -19.79 12.82
N TYR A 361 -4.83 -21.05 13.28
CA TYR A 361 -5.19 -22.20 12.45
C TYR A 361 -6.68 -22.28 12.07
N ASP A 362 -7.55 -21.44 12.67
CA ASP A 362 -8.96 -21.31 12.27
C ASP A 362 -9.16 -20.40 11.05
N LEU A 363 -8.13 -19.70 10.60
CA LEU A 363 -8.16 -19.02 9.31
C LEU A 363 -8.32 -20.07 8.20
N LYS A 364 -9.28 -19.87 7.34
CA LYS A 364 -9.51 -20.76 6.19
C LYS A 364 -8.26 -20.73 5.29
N ASP A 365 -7.70 -21.90 5.00
CA ASP A 365 -6.47 -22.07 4.22
C ASP A 365 -5.23 -21.37 4.85
N SER A 366 -5.04 -21.52 6.16
CA SER A 366 -4.32 -20.68 7.10
C SER A 366 -2.81 -20.51 6.91
N GLY A 367 -2.10 -21.45 6.30
CA GLY A 367 -0.63 -21.43 6.27
C GLY A 367 -0.03 -20.17 5.63
N SER A 368 -0.54 -19.77 4.47
CA SER A 368 -0.05 -18.60 3.73
C SER A 368 -0.46 -17.29 4.40
N ILE A 369 -1.72 -17.19 4.85
CA ILE A 369 -2.22 -15.99 5.53
C ILE A 369 -1.40 -15.72 6.80
N GLU A 370 -1.12 -16.77 7.57
CA GLU A 370 -0.32 -16.65 8.78
C GLU A 370 1.11 -16.20 8.48
N GLN A 371 1.72 -16.67 7.38
CA GLN A 371 3.08 -16.29 7.01
C GLN A 371 3.18 -14.83 6.57
N ASP A 372 2.26 -14.36 5.71
CA ASP A 372 2.33 -13.06 5.06
C ASP A 372 1.85 -11.90 5.96
N ALA A 373 0.87 -12.15 6.82
CA ALA A 373 0.30 -11.14 7.70
C ALA A 373 1.32 -10.64 8.75
N ASP A 374 1.33 -9.34 9.01
CA ASP A 374 2.08 -8.73 10.11
C ASP A 374 1.22 -8.66 11.39
N VAL A 375 -0.06 -8.41 11.22
CA VAL A 375 -1.05 -8.34 12.29
C VAL A 375 -2.24 -9.21 11.92
N VAL A 376 -2.74 -9.98 12.88
CA VAL A 376 -3.98 -10.76 12.74
C VAL A 376 -4.89 -10.43 13.91
N VAL A 377 -6.05 -9.87 13.58
CA VAL A 377 -7.13 -9.55 14.49
C VAL A 377 -8.30 -10.48 14.18
N MET A 378 -8.81 -11.16 15.20
CA MET A 378 -9.93 -12.07 15.08
C MET A 378 -11.11 -11.62 15.93
N LEU A 379 -12.31 -11.72 15.37
CA LEU A 379 -13.55 -11.32 16.02
C LEU A 379 -14.42 -12.55 16.26
N GLU A 380 -15.01 -12.62 17.45
CA GLU A 380 -16.04 -13.59 17.77
C GLU A 380 -17.15 -12.96 18.63
N ARG A 381 -18.31 -13.58 18.62
CA ARG A 381 -19.36 -13.24 19.59
C ARG A 381 -19.16 -14.07 20.84
N PRO A 382 -19.03 -13.46 22.02
CA PRO A 382 -18.99 -14.21 23.28
C PRO A 382 -20.32 -14.95 23.48
N LYS A 383 -20.28 -15.99 24.29
CA LYS A 383 -21.45 -16.77 24.67
C LYS A 383 -21.79 -16.47 26.12
N ASP A 384 -23.09 -16.37 26.41
CA ASP A 384 -23.60 -16.29 27.77
C ASP A 384 -23.43 -17.63 28.53
N ASP A 385 -23.82 -17.64 29.81
CA ASP A 385 -23.75 -18.83 30.67
C ASP A 385 -24.62 -20.00 30.17
N MET A 386 -25.56 -19.75 29.25
CA MET A 386 -26.42 -20.74 28.61
C MET A 386 -25.84 -21.22 27.26
N GLY A 387 -24.72 -20.66 26.81
CA GLY A 387 -24.08 -20.98 25.54
C GLY A 387 -24.67 -20.27 24.32
N THR A 388 -25.54 -19.26 24.54
CA THR A 388 -26.14 -18.44 23.48
C THR A 388 -25.20 -17.29 23.12
N GLU A 389 -25.02 -17.01 21.81
CA GLU A 389 -24.19 -15.89 21.36
C GLU A 389 -24.84 -14.55 21.76
N GLU A 390 -24.06 -13.68 22.43
CA GLU A 390 -24.51 -12.32 22.78
C GLU A 390 -24.42 -11.44 21.52
N GLU A 391 -25.58 -11.05 20.99
CA GLU A 391 -25.68 -10.34 19.71
C GLU A 391 -25.04 -8.94 19.73
N ASP A 392 -25.03 -8.29 20.90
CA ASP A 392 -24.54 -6.93 21.08
C ASP A 392 -23.06 -6.86 21.49
N LYS A 393 -22.38 -8.00 21.61
CA LYS A 393 -20.98 -8.04 22.03
C LYS A 393 -20.08 -8.69 21.00
N ILE A 394 -18.85 -8.20 20.93
CA ILE A 394 -17.77 -8.79 20.14
C ILE A 394 -16.50 -8.82 20.99
N ASP A 395 -15.87 -9.97 21.02
CA ASP A 395 -14.53 -10.16 21.53
C ASP A 395 -13.53 -10.03 20.38
N MET A 396 -12.63 -9.05 20.47
CA MET A 396 -11.57 -8.79 19.49
C MET A 396 -10.25 -9.33 20.03
N TRP A 397 -9.67 -10.29 19.33
CA TRP A 397 -8.43 -10.98 19.68
C TRP A 397 -7.29 -10.56 18.77
N VAL A 398 -6.19 -10.07 19.32
CA VAL A 398 -4.95 -9.80 18.56
C VAL A 398 -4.08 -11.07 18.61
N ARG A 399 -4.15 -11.91 17.59
CA ARG A 399 -3.48 -13.24 17.56
C ARG A 399 -2.07 -13.19 17.00
N LYS A 400 -1.76 -12.21 16.15
CA LYS A 400 -0.42 -11.98 15.63
C LYS A 400 -0.11 -10.50 15.61
N ASN A 401 1.10 -10.12 16.01
CA ASN A 401 1.59 -8.75 15.92
C ASN A 401 3.13 -8.77 15.85
N ARG A 402 3.67 -8.61 14.63
CA ARG A 402 5.13 -8.64 14.39
C ARG A 402 5.85 -7.39 14.90
N GLY A 403 5.20 -6.24 14.84
CA GLY A 403 5.81 -4.94 15.13
C GLY A 403 5.32 -4.26 16.40
N GLY A 404 4.62 -4.98 17.28
CA GLY A 404 4.00 -4.41 18.48
C GLY A 404 4.02 -5.36 19.67
N LYS A 405 3.26 -5.00 20.70
CA LYS A 405 3.12 -5.82 21.90
C LYS A 405 2.41 -7.13 21.56
N ARG A 406 2.92 -8.25 22.08
CA ARG A 406 2.23 -9.51 21.96
C ARG A 406 0.94 -9.43 22.79
N ALA A 407 -0.20 -9.67 22.17
CA ALA A 407 -1.45 -9.73 22.89
C ALA A 407 -1.41 -10.89 23.89
N LYS A 408 -1.90 -10.65 25.09
CA LYS A 408 -2.19 -11.71 26.05
C LYS A 408 -3.45 -12.44 25.57
N ASP A 409 -3.73 -13.60 26.19
CA ASP A 409 -4.94 -14.39 25.91
C ASP A 409 -6.23 -13.75 26.49
N THR A 410 -6.32 -12.43 26.43
CA THR A 410 -7.46 -11.61 26.81
C THR A 410 -7.96 -10.84 25.61
N PRO A 411 -9.27 -10.89 25.30
CA PRO A 411 -9.85 -10.12 24.22
C PRO A 411 -10.01 -8.63 24.60
N ILE A 412 -10.17 -7.81 23.59
CA ILE A 412 -10.72 -6.47 23.71
C ILE A 412 -12.22 -6.62 23.58
N HIS A 413 -12.96 -6.26 24.64
CA HIS A 413 -14.42 -6.37 24.66
C HIS A 413 -15.05 -5.17 23.96
N LEU A 414 -15.88 -5.43 22.97
CA LEU A 414 -16.64 -4.41 22.25
C LEU A 414 -18.13 -4.62 22.53
N ILE A 415 -18.83 -3.51 22.77
CA ILE A 415 -20.28 -3.46 22.89
C ILE A 415 -20.85 -2.76 21.67
N GLY A 416 -21.79 -3.41 21.01
CA GLY A 416 -22.46 -2.91 19.83
C GLY A 416 -23.87 -2.44 20.14
N ASN A 417 -24.35 -1.55 19.30
CA ASN A 417 -25.78 -1.26 19.22
C ASN A 417 -26.30 -1.85 17.90
N SER A 418 -27.00 -2.99 18.00
CA SER A 418 -27.52 -3.72 16.84
C SER A 418 -28.41 -2.87 15.92
N ASN A 419 -29.11 -1.87 16.49
CA ASN A 419 -29.95 -0.95 15.72
C ASN A 419 -29.14 0.05 14.89
N TYR A 420 -27.91 0.35 15.29
CA TYR A 420 -27.09 1.40 14.71
C TYR A 420 -25.78 0.92 14.12
N SER A 421 -25.52 -0.39 14.05
CA SER A 421 -24.31 -0.95 13.43
C SER A 421 -23.01 -0.27 13.88
N ASP A 422 -22.91 0.06 15.16
CA ASP A 422 -21.77 0.72 15.78
C ASP A 422 -21.25 -0.13 16.95
N PHE A 423 -19.91 -0.21 17.10
CA PHE A 423 -19.22 -0.95 18.16
C PHE A 423 -18.27 -0.02 18.90
N GLN A 424 -18.34 -0.05 20.23
CA GLN A 424 -17.48 0.74 21.10
C GLN A 424 -16.75 -0.18 22.08
N GLU A 425 -15.54 0.21 22.48
CA GLU A 425 -14.76 -0.54 23.46
C GLU A 425 -15.40 -0.40 24.85
N GLU A 426 -15.59 -1.53 25.53
CA GLU A 426 -16.18 -1.56 26.86
C GLU A 426 -15.27 -0.86 27.88
N GLY A 427 -15.82 0.05 28.68
CA GLY A 427 -15.08 0.79 29.71
C GLY A 427 -14.31 2.01 29.20
N VAL A 428 -14.22 2.22 27.90
CA VAL A 428 -13.60 3.41 27.29
C VAL A 428 -14.70 4.34 26.78
N ARG A 429 -14.98 5.42 27.51
CA ARG A 429 -15.86 6.49 27.01
C ARG A 429 -15.04 7.41 26.12
N ILE A 430 -15.05 7.17 24.82
CA ILE A 430 -14.58 8.16 23.84
C ILE A 430 -15.73 9.17 23.71
N GLN A 431 -15.65 10.31 24.40
CA GLN A 431 -16.47 11.45 24.04
C GLN A 431 -15.92 12.02 22.73
N TYR A 432 -16.56 11.67 21.61
CA TYR A 432 -16.35 12.35 20.36
C TYR A 432 -17.01 13.73 20.44
N ASP A 433 -16.20 14.77 20.61
CA ASP A 433 -16.64 16.17 20.47
C ASP A 433 -16.28 16.62 19.04
N PRO A 434 -17.27 16.77 18.14
CA PRO A 434 -17.03 17.24 16.78
C PRO A 434 -16.62 18.72 16.72
N HIS A 435 -16.54 19.42 17.84
CA HIS A 435 -16.19 20.84 17.96
C HIS A 435 -14.99 21.10 18.88
N ALA A 436 -14.26 20.06 19.29
CA ALA A 436 -12.99 20.26 19.98
C ALA A 436 -12.03 20.92 18.98
N GLU A 437 -11.88 22.22 19.09
CA GLU A 437 -10.74 22.95 18.52
C GLU A 437 -9.44 22.28 19.04
N ASP A 438 -8.45 22.14 18.17
CA ASP A 438 -7.14 21.53 18.40
C ASP A 438 -6.46 22.08 19.67
N ASP A 439 -6.81 21.56 20.82
CA ASP A 439 -6.03 21.71 22.05
C ASP A 439 -5.66 20.30 22.54
N PRO A 440 -4.41 19.87 22.34
CA PRO A 440 -3.98 18.60 22.90
C PRO A 440 -3.91 18.74 24.42
N THR A 441 -5.00 18.40 25.10
CA THR A 441 -4.90 18.20 26.56
C THR A 441 -3.84 17.15 26.83
N PRO A 442 -2.85 17.46 27.68
CA PRO A 442 -1.79 16.52 28.00
C PRO A 442 -2.44 15.26 28.59
N VAL A 443 -2.19 14.14 27.94
CA VAL A 443 -2.36 12.83 28.57
C VAL A 443 -1.55 12.89 29.85
N ASP A 444 -2.15 12.55 31.00
CA ASP A 444 -1.50 12.47 32.31
C ASP A 444 -0.06 11.93 32.13
N GLU A 445 0.91 12.68 32.65
CA GLU A 445 2.31 12.32 32.62
C GLU A 445 2.45 10.86 33.11
N PRO A 446 3.12 9.98 32.35
CA PRO A 446 3.41 8.65 32.86
C PRO A 446 4.23 8.82 34.14
N GLN A 447 3.74 8.26 35.24
CA GLN A 447 4.47 8.21 36.50
C GLN A 447 5.93 7.79 36.24
N PRO A 448 6.93 8.42 36.85
CA PRO A 448 8.34 8.11 36.59
C PRO A 448 8.57 6.63 36.86
N VAL A 449 9.08 5.95 35.82
CA VAL A 449 9.51 4.56 35.94
C VAL A 449 10.62 4.56 37.01
N ASN A 450 10.42 3.82 38.10
CA ASN A 450 11.36 3.63 39.16
C ASN A 450 12.66 3.07 38.56
N THR A 451 13.73 3.87 38.55
CA THR A 451 15.04 3.56 37.97
C THR A 451 15.89 2.67 38.88
N ASP A 452 15.38 2.19 40.01
CA ASP A 452 16.13 1.38 40.99
C ASP A 452 16.37 -0.08 40.55
N LEU A 453 16.12 -0.44 39.28
CA LEU A 453 16.37 -1.80 38.78
C LEU A 453 17.66 -1.98 37.97
N PHE A 454 18.54 -0.96 37.90
CA PHE A 454 19.79 -1.06 37.13
C PHE A 454 21.07 -0.89 37.96
N ASP A 455 20.95 -0.77 39.31
CA ASP A 455 22.12 -0.73 40.20
C ASP A 455 22.33 -2.10 40.87
N ASN A 456 22.60 -3.14 40.10
CA ASN A 456 23.27 -4.36 40.61
C ASN A 456 23.92 -5.10 39.45
N GLN A 457 25.08 -4.61 39.02
CA GLN A 457 26.13 -5.37 38.36
C GLN A 457 27.49 -5.06 38.98
N GLU A 458 27.75 -5.67 40.08
CA GLU A 458 29.11 -6.13 40.47
C GLU A 458 28.92 -7.59 40.92
N ASP A 459 29.83 -8.44 40.45
CA ASP A 459 30.03 -9.87 40.74
C ASP A 459 29.32 -10.86 39.76
N PHE A 460 29.97 -11.14 38.62
CA PHE A 460 30.60 -12.45 38.22
C PHE A 460 31.12 -12.33 36.78
#